data_cb7413b0313669d9c69e990748ae33a6
#
_entry.id   cb7413b0313669d9c69e990748ae33a6
#
_cell.length_a   1.000
_cell.length_b   1.000
_cell.length_c   1.000
_cell.angle_alpha   90.00
_cell.angle_beta   90.00
_cell.angle_gamma   90.00
#
_symmetry.space_group_name_H-M   'P 1'
#
loop_
_entity.id
_entity.type
_entity.pdbx_description
1 polymer ?
#
loop_
_entity_poly.entity_id
_entity_poly.type
_entity_poly.pdbx_seq_one_letter_code
_entity_poly.pdbx_strand_id
1 'polypeptide(L)'
;MKKITFQCKNKDSEILGIVICILLFLAGWLISSTIARTYGSSILITVGVPVAFLVCGVVYMSRRRKSAEGQEGKAEFAESGRVRLTFGGRSVIFDMKDVKNVSYTRDTLTNDAIGNGYIMTIRLPFRSYRIFSEELPQGVTGFENTGLYELYTELAERVKENEQSA
;
A
#
# COMPACT_ATOMS: atom_id res chain seq x y z
N MET A 1 21.95 -18.15 2.62
CA MET A 1 20.81 -17.30 3.01
C MET A 1 20.69 -16.16 1.99
N LYS A 2 19.67 -16.16 1.12
CA LYS A 2 19.45 -15.10 0.11
C LYS A 2 18.58 -14.00 0.72
N LYS A 3 18.96 -12.73 0.48
CA LYS A 3 18.18 -11.56 0.91
C LYS A 3 17.84 -10.72 -0.31
N ILE A 4 16.57 -10.34 -0.42
CA ILE A 4 16.07 -9.46 -1.48
C ILE A 4 15.45 -8.24 -0.80
N THR A 5 15.83 -7.05 -1.26
CA THR A 5 15.24 -5.78 -0.81
C THR A 5 14.39 -5.20 -1.94
N PHE A 6 13.23 -4.67 -1.60
CA PHE A 6 12.30 -4.08 -2.56
C PHE A 6 11.63 -2.86 -1.95
N GLN A 7 11.13 -1.97 -2.77
CA GLN A 7 10.31 -0.86 -2.30
C GLN A 7 8.85 -1.28 -2.22
N CYS A 8 8.17 -0.93 -1.14
CA CYS A 8 6.75 -1.19 -0.98
C CYS A 8 6.03 0.07 -0.51
N LYS A 9 4.76 0.19 -0.89
CA LYS A 9 3.87 1.27 -0.46
C LYS A 9 2.71 0.70 0.32
N ASN A 10 2.37 1.32 1.42
CA ASN A 10 1.22 0.92 2.21
C ASN A 10 -0.07 1.57 1.68
N LYS A 11 -0.77 0.86 0.78
CA LYS A 11 -2.03 1.34 0.17
C LYS A 11 -3.17 1.50 1.19
N ASP A 12 -3.19 0.68 2.25
CA ASP A 12 -4.20 0.80 3.32
C ASP A 12 -4.11 2.15 4.04
N SER A 13 -2.90 2.70 4.13
CA SER A 13 -2.65 4.02 4.70
C SER A 13 -3.25 5.15 3.86
N GLU A 14 -3.30 5.02 2.54
CA GLU A 14 -3.91 6.03 1.65
C GLU A 14 -5.43 6.03 1.76
N ILE A 15 -6.05 4.84 1.70
CA ILE A 15 -7.50 4.68 1.82
C ILE A 15 -7.98 5.25 3.16
N LEU A 16 -7.29 4.91 4.24
CA LEU A 16 -7.60 5.43 5.56
C LEU A 16 -7.46 6.96 5.62
N GLY A 17 -6.47 7.53 4.93
CA GLY A 17 -6.30 8.98 4.81
C GLY A 17 -7.49 9.65 4.13
N ILE A 18 -7.98 9.08 3.03
CA ILE A 18 -9.16 9.59 2.30
C ILE A 18 -10.41 9.53 3.20
N VAL A 19 -10.64 8.41 3.89
CA VAL A 19 -11.78 8.25 4.80
C VAL A 19 -11.75 9.29 5.91
N ILE A 20 -10.59 9.52 6.53
CA ILE A 20 -10.42 10.56 7.57
C ILE A 20 -10.71 11.95 7.01
N CYS A 21 -10.25 12.26 5.79
CA CYS A 21 -10.50 13.54 5.14
C CYS A 21 -12.00 13.79 4.93
N ILE A 22 -12.75 12.77 4.48
CA ILE A 22 -14.21 12.83 4.30
C ILE A 22 -14.89 13.03 5.65
N LEU A 23 -14.49 12.29 6.68
CA LEU A 23 -15.08 12.42 8.03
C LEU A 23 -14.84 13.80 8.63
N LEU A 24 -13.65 14.37 8.47
CA LEU A 24 -13.34 15.73 8.91
C LEU A 24 -14.21 16.76 8.18
N PHE A 25 -14.38 16.63 6.87
CA PHE A 25 -15.26 17.53 6.11
C PHE A 25 -16.72 17.48 6.59
N LEU A 26 -17.25 16.28 6.81
CA LEU A 26 -18.61 16.08 7.33
C LEU A 26 -18.75 16.67 8.74
N ALA A 27 -17.76 16.47 9.60
CA ALA A 27 -17.75 17.05 10.95
C ALA A 27 -17.75 18.60 10.90
N GLY A 28 -16.92 19.18 10.02
CA GLY A 28 -16.89 20.62 9.78
C GLY A 28 -18.26 21.17 9.32
N TRP A 29 -18.95 20.44 8.44
CA TRP A 29 -20.30 20.81 8.00
C TRP A 29 -21.32 20.75 9.14
N LEU A 30 -21.34 19.67 9.92
CA LEU A 30 -22.26 19.55 11.06
C LEU A 30 -22.05 20.68 12.09
N ILE A 31 -20.81 20.97 12.44
CA ILE A 31 -20.46 22.06 13.35
C ILE A 31 -20.93 23.39 12.78
N SER A 32 -20.62 23.69 11.53
CA SER A 32 -21.03 24.90 10.84
C SER A 32 -22.56 25.07 10.83
N SER A 33 -23.30 24.02 10.49
CA SER A 33 -24.76 24.05 10.47
C SER A 33 -25.38 24.29 11.83
N THR A 34 -24.79 23.74 12.89
CA THR A 34 -25.23 23.92 14.25
C THR A 34 -25.00 25.37 14.72
N ILE A 35 -23.82 25.92 14.45
CA ILE A 35 -23.48 27.30 14.78
C ILE A 35 -24.39 28.29 14.01
N ALA A 36 -24.61 28.04 12.72
CA ALA A 36 -25.46 28.88 11.89
C ALA A 36 -26.91 28.90 12.36
N ARG A 37 -27.44 27.81 12.91
CA ARG A 37 -28.78 27.74 13.50
C ARG A 37 -28.88 28.50 14.81
N THR A 38 -27.80 28.51 15.61
CA THR A 38 -27.82 29.10 16.96
C THR A 38 -27.53 30.61 16.95
N TYR A 39 -26.59 31.03 16.11
CA TYR A 39 -26.04 32.41 16.12
C TYR A 39 -26.34 33.20 14.85
N GLY A 40 -27.05 32.61 13.89
CA GLY A 40 -27.32 33.20 12.59
C GLY A 40 -26.28 32.80 11.51
N SER A 41 -26.74 32.80 10.26
CA SER A 41 -25.90 32.37 9.12
C SER A 41 -25.01 33.54 8.69
N SER A 42 -23.70 33.40 8.96
CA SER A 42 -22.66 34.19 8.32
C SER A 42 -21.95 33.34 7.26
N ILE A 43 -21.62 33.89 6.10
CA ILE A 43 -20.86 33.23 5.05
C ILE A 43 -19.53 32.68 5.60
N LEU A 44 -18.86 33.42 6.50
CA LEU A 44 -17.63 33.00 7.15
C LEU A 44 -17.81 31.72 7.99
N ILE A 45 -18.92 31.55 8.66
CA ILE A 45 -19.21 30.36 9.44
C ILE A 45 -19.64 29.22 8.56
N THR A 46 -20.54 29.48 7.59
CA THR A 46 -21.14 28.43 6.76
C THR A 46 -20.14 27.81 5.79
N VAL A 47 -19.19 28.57 5.28
CA VAL A 47 -18.19 28.12 4.31
C VAL A 47 -16.82 27.98 4.94
N GLY A 48 -16.42 28.91 5.81
CA GLY A 48 -15.08 28.97 6.36
C GLY A 48 -14.74 27.76 7.25
N VAL A 49 -15.69 27.32 8.08
CA VAL A 49 -15.48 26.17 9.00
C VAL A 49 -15.28 24.86 8.19
N PRO A 50 -16.16 24.47 7.26
CA PRO A 50 -15.93 23.26 6.46
C PRO A 50 -14.63 23.31 5.65
N VAL A 51 -14.28 24.47 5.07
CA VAL A 51 -13.03 24.65 4.32
C VAL A 51 -11.82 24.48 5.24
N ALA A 52 -11.81 25.01 6.44
CA ALA A 52 -10.73 24.83 7.40
C ALA A 52 -10.51 23.34 7.75
N PHE A 53 -11.58 22.59 7.99
CA PHE A 53 -11.52 21.15 8.24
C PHE A 53 -11.00 20.36 7.01
N LEU A 54 -11.42 20.77 5.82
CA LEU A 54 -10.92 20.16 4.57
C LEU A 54 -9.42 20.41 4.40
N VAL A 55 -8.94 21.62 4.64
CA VAL A 55 -7.50 21.95 4.58
C VAL A 55 -6.73 21.12 5.62
N CYS A 56 -7.21 20.98 6.84
CA CYS A 56 -6.60 20.11 7.85
C CYS A 56 -6.53 18.66 7.37
N GLY A 57 -7.59 18.16 6.75
CA GLY A 57 -7.63 16.81 6.16
C GLY A 57 -6.60 16.63 5.06
N VAL A 58 -6.47 17.57 4.14
CA VAL A 58 -5.48 17.54 3.06
C VAL A 58 -4.04 17.59 3.59
N VAL A 59 -3.77 18.44 4.58
CA VAL A 59 -2.44 18.51 5.23
C VAL A 59 -2.11 17.19 5.92
N TYR A 60 -3.08 16.60 6.63
CA TYR A 60 -2.91 15.29 7.26
C TYR A 60 -2.61 14.19 6.23
N MET A 61 -3.38 14.14 5.14
CA MET A 61 -3.14 13.20 4.04
C MET A 61 -1.75 13.37 3.43
N SER A 62 -1.32 14.60 3.14
CA SER A 62 -0.01 14.89 2.54
C SER A 62 1.14 14.42 3.43
N ARG A 63 1.04 14.65 4.75
CA ARG A 63 2.03 14.16 5.71
C ARG A 63 2.07 12.64 5.77
N ARG A 64 0.91 12.00 5.75
CA ARG A 64 0.79 10.55 5.82
C ARG A 64 1.28 9.88 4.54
N ARG A 65 1.01 10.48 3.38
CA ARG A 65 1.52 10.01 2.08
C ARG A 65 3.04 10.00 2.05
N LYS A 66 3.70 11.08 2.48
CA LYS A 66 5.16 11.15 2.60
C LYS A 66 5.73 10.09 3.54
N SER A 67 5.04 9.76 4.62
CA SER A 67 5.46 8.70 5.55
C SER A 67 5.24 7.28 4.99
N ALA A 68 4.34 7.11 4.02
CA ALA A 68 4.04 5.82 3.39
C ALA A 68 4.89 5.56 2.12
N GLU A 69 5.48 6.60 1.54
CA GLU A 69 6.35 6.52 0.38
C GLU A 69 7.71 5.94 0.76
N GLY A 70 8.17 4.94 0.00
CA GLY A 70 9.55 4.46 0.09
C GLY A 70 9.87 3.57 1.30
N GLN A 71 8.88 2.83 1.83
CA GLN A 71 9.20 1.81 2.83
C GLN A 71 9.97 0.66 2.17
N GLU A 72 11.17 0.37 2.67
CA GLU A 72 11.92 -0.81 2.26
C GLU A 72 11.24 -2.07 2.80
N GLY A 73 10.90 -2.97 1.87
CA GLY A 73 10.56 -4.35 2.19
C GLY A 73 11.83 -5.21 2.11
N LYS A 74 11.86 -6.28 2.92
CA LYS A 74 12.96 -7.26 2.93
C LYS A 74 12.40 -8.67 2.92
N ALA A 75 12.94 -9.50 2.06
CA ALA A 75 12.68 -10.93 2.05
C ALA A 75 13.96 -11.69 2.39
N GLU A 76 13.91 -12.56 3.37
CA GLU A 76 15.03 -13.40 3.80
C GLU A 76 14.63 -14.87 3.62
N PHE A 77 15.39 -15.59 2.80
CA PHE A 77 15.20 -17.01 2.52
C PHE A 77 16.16 -17.82 3.38
N ALA A 78 15.61 -18.61 4.31
CA ALA A 78 16.40 -19.55 5.09
C ALA A 78 16.59 -20.86 4.33
N GLU A 79 17.68 -21.56 4.61
CA GLU A 79 17.98 -22.87 4.03
C GLU A 79 16.95 -23.96 4.42
N SER A 80 16.25 -23.73 5.54
CA SER A 80 15.15 -24.60 6.00
C SER A 80 13.86 -24.48 5.18
N GLY A 81 13.84 -23.68 4.08
CA GLY A 81 12.63 -23.42 3.28
C GLY A 81 11.69 -22.37 3.87
N ARG A 82 12.05 -21.75 4.99
CA ARG A 82 11.27 -20.66 5.58
C ARG A 82 11.61 -19.33 4.96
N VAL A 83 10.59 -18.51 4.70
CA VAL A 83 10.72 -17.15 4.21
C VAL A 83 10.24 -16.19 5.27
N ARG A 84 11.10 -15.22 5.62
CA ARG A 84 10.71 -14.06 6.41
C ARG A 84 10.52 -12.87 5.48
N LEU A 85 9.33 -12.35 5.44
CA LEU A 85 8.95 -11.21 4.62
C LEU A 85 8.59 -10.04 5.52
N THR A 86 9.32 -8.93 5.39
CA THR A 86 9.06 -7.69 6.12
C THR A 86 8.64 -6.60 5.15
N PHE A 87 7.45 -6.05 5.31
CA PHE A 87 6.90 -4.98 4.48
C PHE A 87 5.83 -4.18 5.23
N GLY A 88 5.71 -2.91 4.97
CA GLY A 88 4.71 -2.04 5.59
C GLY A 88 4.74 -2.05 7.12
N GLY A 89 5.94 -2.21 7.74
CA GLY A 89 6.09 -2.29 9.18
C GLY A 89 5.65 -3.62 9.81
N ARG A 90 5.29 -4.62 8.99
CA ARG A 90 4.88 -5.98 9.44
C ARG A 90 5.93 -6.99 9.04
N SER A 91 6.16 -7.98 9.89
CA SER A 91 7.00 -9.14 9.57
C SER A 91 6.15 -10.40 9.57
N VAL A 92 6.25 -11.16 8.49
CA VAL A 92 5.51 -12.41 8.28
C VAL A 92 6.51 -13.52 8.02
N ILE A 93 6.30 -14.68 8.63
CA ILE A 93 7.11 -15.88 8.40
C ILE A 93 6.18 -16.97 7.88
N PHE A 94 6.54 -17.60 6.78
CA PHE A 94 5.82 -18.73 6.21
C PHE A 94 6.81 -19.75 5.62
N ASP A 95 6.34 -20.98 5.47
CA ASP A 95 7.11 -22.02 4.81
C ASP A 95 6.83 -22.00 3.30
N MET A 96 7.85 -22.21 2.47
CA MET A 96 7.69 -22.27 1.03
C MET A 96 6.73 -23.38 0.56
N LYS A 97 6.62 -24.46 1.34
CA LYS A 97 5.66 -25.54 1.07
C LYS A 97 4.21 -25.12 1.15
N ASP A 98 3.93 -24.07 1.93
CA ASP A 98 2.57 -23.55 2.10
C ASP A 98 2.19 -22.57 0.99
N VAL A 99 3.13 -22.16 0.16
CA VAL A 99 2.84 -21.20 -0.93
C VAL A 99 2.15 -21.93 -2.07
N LYS A 100 0.86 -21.63 -2.28
CA LYS A 100 0.05 -22.21 -3.35
C LYS A 100 0.24 -21.51 -4.70
N ASN A 101 0.41 -20.21 -4.67
CA ASN A 101 0.56 -19.42 -5.89
C ASN A 101 1.18 -18.06 -5.58
N VAL A 102 1.98 -17.58 -6.52
CA VAL A 102 2.51 -16.22 -6.51
C VAL A 102 2.13 -15.56 -7.83
N SER A 103 1.51 -14.40 -7.78
CA SER A 103 1.15 -13.63 -8.98
C SER A 103 1.71 -12.23 -8.90
N TYR A 104 2.11 -11.71 -10.05
CA TYR A 104 2.63 -10.36 -10.23
C TYR A 104 1.83 -9.68 -11.33
N THR A 105 1.13 -8.61 -10.98
CA THR A 105 0.22 -7.93 -11.90
C THR A 105 0.40 -6.42 -11.82
N ARG A 106 0.20 -5.74 -12.94
CA ARG A 106 0.13 -4.29 -12.97
C ARG A 106 -1.17 -3.85 -12.30
N ASP A 107 -1.11 -2.85 -11.42
CA ASP A 107 -2.30 -2.26 -10.82
C ASP A 107 -2.99 -1.33 -11.84
N THR A 108 -4.03 -1.84 -12.49
CA THR A 108 -4.83 -1.09 -13.46
C THR A 108 -5.91 -0.23 -12.82
N LEU A 109 -6.12 -0.34 -11.50
CA LEU A 109 -7.14 0.42 -10.76
C LEU A 109 -6.63 1.80 -10.34
N THR A 110 -5.35 2.02 -10.30
CA THR A 110 -4.78 3.35 -10.16
C THR A 110 -4.71 4.00 -11.54
N ASN A 111 -5.64 4.91 -11.77
CA ASN A 111 -5.76 5.71 -12.99
C ASN A 111 -4.38 6.26 -13.40
N ASP A 112 -4.09 6.26 -14.70
CA ASP A 112 -2.80 6.64 -15.34
C ASP A 112 -2.18 7.97 -14.88
N ALA A 113 -2.93 8.78 -14.13
CA ALA A 113 -2.48 10.05 -13.57
C ALA A 113 -1.64 9.93 -12.27
N ILE A 114 -1.60 8.76 -11.59
CA ILE A 114 -1.00 8.64 -10.24
C ILE A 114 0.15 7.63 -10.18
N GLY A 115 0.51 7.02 -11.28
CA GLY A 115 1.68 6.15 -11.36
C GLY A 115 1.34 4.67 -11.62
N ASN A 116 2.19 4.07 -12.42
CA ASN A 116 2.12 2.66 -12.78
C ASN A 116 2.62 1.82 -11.61
N GLY A 117 1.73 1.32 -10.77
CA GLY A 117 2.07 0.43 -9.68
C GLY A 117 2.00 -1.05 -10.08
N TYR A 118 2.70 -1.88 -9.33
CA TYR A 118 2.67 -3.34 -9.45
C TYR A 118 2.22 -3.95 -8.14
N ILE A 119 1.45 -5.03 -8.25
CA ILE A 119 0.96 -5.79 -7.11
C ILE A 119 1.51 -7.20 -7.20
N MET A 120 2.26 -7.61 -6.19
CA MET A 120 2.60 -9.00 -5.96
C MET A 120 1.65 -9.61 -4.95
N THR A 121 1.04 -10.73 -5.30
CA THR A 121 0.16 -11.47 -4.40
C THR A 121 0.74 -12.85 -4.12
N ILE A 122 0.93 -13.15 -2.83
CA ILE A 122 1.36 -14.46 -2.34
C ILE A 122 0.16 -15.14 -1.70
N ARG A 123 -0.26 -16.29 -2.22
CA ARG A 123 -1.39 -17.06 -1.69
C ARG A 123 -0.90 -18.23 -0.85
N LEU A 124 -1.33 -18.26 0.41
CA LEU A 124 -1.20 -19.37 1.34
C LEU A 124 -2.56 -20.05 1.55
N PRO A 125 -2.65 -21.24 2.15
CA PRO A 125 -3.91 -21.96 2.33
C PRO A 125 -5.03 -21.15 2.98
N PHE A 126 -4.69 -20.33 3.98
CA PHE A 126 -5.67 -19.57 4.78
C PHE A 126 -5.48 -18.05 4.72
N ARG A 127 -4.46 -17.56 4.01
CA ARG A 127 -4.12 -16.13 3.96
C ARG A 127 -3.55 -15.75 2.60
N SER A 128 -3.73 -14.48 2.24
CA SER A 128 -3.05 -13.89 1.09
C SER A 128 -2.37 -12.60 1.50
N TYR A 129 -1.15 -12.39 0.99
CA TYR A 129 -0.40 -11.16 1.19
C TYR A 129 -0.31 -10.42 -0.13
N ARG A 130 -0.63 -9.15 -0.10
CA ARG A 130 -0.52 -8.25 -1.25
C ARG A 130 0.55 -7.20 -0.95
N ILE A 131 1.52 -7.09 -1.82
CA ILE A 131 2.60 -6.11 -1.73
C ILE A 131 2.45 -5.21 -2.95
N PHE A 132 2.33 -3.93 -2.69
CA PHE A 132 2.22 -2.91 -3.72
C PHE A 132 3.54 -2.13 -3.83
N SER A 133 4.00 -1.88 -5.06
CA SER A 133 5.18 -1.07 -5.34
C SER A 133 4.87 -0.07 -6.45
N GLU A 134 5.30 1.17 -6.27
CA GLU A 134 5.27 2.23 -7.28
C GLU A 134 6.63 2.40 -7.96
N GLU A 135 7.56 1.46 -7.81
CA GLU A 135 8.85 1.56 -8.51
C GLU A 135 8.62 1.71 -10.01
N LEU A 136 8.83 2.93 -10.47
CA LEU A 136 9.05 3.19 -11.89
C LEU A 136 10.50 2.82 -12.18
N PRO A 137 10.76 1.92 -13.12
CA PRO A 137 12.10 1.67 -13.58
C PRO A 137 12.61 2.93 -14.29
N GLN A 138 13.40 3.75 -13.59
CA GLN A 138 14.06 4.89 -14.20
C GLN A 138 15.01 4.38 -15.27
N GLY A 139 14.65 4.58 -16.51
CA GLY A 139 15.54 4.34 -17.65
C GLY A 139 15.65 2.90 -18.15
N VAL A 140 14.82 1.97 -17.67
CA VAL A 140 14.83 0.58 -18.12
C VAL A 140 13.49 0.20 -18.71
N THR A 141 13.50 -0.37 -19.91
CA THR A 141 12.33 -0.87 -20.63
C THR A 141 11.88 -2.20 -20.03
N GLY A 142 11.17 -2.17 -18.89
CA GLY A 142 10.53 -3.36 -18.34
C GLY A 142 10.49 -3.39 -16.82
N PHE A 143 9.49 -4.07 -16.29
CA PHE A 143 9.26 -4.31 -14.85
C PHE A 143 10.22 -5.37 -14.27
N GLU A 144 11.05 -5.98 -15.09
CA GLU A 144 11.92 -7.10 -14.75
C GLU A 144 13.07 -6.73 -13.81
N ASN A 145 13.40 -5.43 -13.70
CA ASN A 145 14.51 -4.94 -12.90
C ASN A 145 14.09 -4.32 -11.56
N THR A 146 12.85 -4.53 -11.13
CA THR A 146 12.41 -4.08 -9.80
C THR A 146 12.73 -5.14 -8.75
N GLY A 147 13.12 -4.73 -7.54
CA GLY A 147 13.36 -5.67 -6.44
C GLY A 147 12.13 -6.51 -6.11
N LEU A 148 10.92 -5.99 -6.33
CA LEU A 148 9.68 -6.74 -6.18
C LEU A 148 9.54 -7.83 -7.25
N TYR A 149 9.98 -7.58 -8.48
CA TYR A 149 9.98 -8.59 -9.54
C TYR A 149 11.01 -9.69 -9.28
N GLU A 150 12.19 -9.33 -8.78
CA GLU A 150 13.19 -10.30 -8.35
C GLU A 150 12.64 -11.22 -7.26
N LEU A 151 11.93 -10.64 -6.28
CA LEU A 151 11.26 -11.42 -5.24
C LEU A 151 10.18 -12.35 -5.82
N TYR A 152 9.39 -11.87 -6.78
CA TYR A 152 8.38 -12.68 -7.48
C TYR A 152 9.03 -13.86 -8.20
N THR A 153 10.08 -13.63 -8.98
CA THR A 153 10.77 -14.66 -9.75
C THR A 153 11.33 -15.74 -8.83
N GLU A 154 12.02 -15.36 -7.77
CA GLU A 154 12.58 -16.29 -6.78
C GLU A 154 11.50 -17.15 -6.11
N LEU A 155 10.37 -16.53 -5.71
CA LEU A 155 9.27 -17.27 -5.10
C LEU A 155 8.58 -18.21 -6.12
N ALA A 156 8.39 -17.75 -7.36
CA ALA A 156 7.75 -18.56 -8.40
C ALA A 156 8.60 -19.77 -8.82
N GLU A 157 9.92 -19.62 -8.90
CA GLU A 157 10.85 -20.72 -9.18
C GLU A 157 10.78 -21.77 -8.08
N ARG A 158 10.84 -21.37 -6.81
CA ARG A 158 10.79 -22.30 -5.68
C ARG A 158 9.44 -23.01 -5.54
N VAL A 159 8.34 -22.37 -5.91
CA VAL A 159 7.01 -23.02 -5.96
C VAL A 159 7.02 -24.13 -7.02
N LYS A 160 7.57 -23.86 -8.21
CA LYS A 160 7.69 -24.88 -9.28
C LYS A 160 8.58 -26.05 -8.88
N GLU A 161 9.72 -25.79 -8.23
CA GLU A 161 10.61 -26.83 -7.71
C GLU A 161 9.91 -27.72 -6.69
N ASN A 162 9.11 -27.14 -5.79
CA ASN A 162 8.34 -27.89 -4.81
C ASN A 162 7.25 -28.76 -5.47
N GLU A 163 6.57 -28.25 -6.51
CA GLU A 163 5.57 -29.02 -7.24
C GLU A 163 6.16 -30.20 -8.02
N GLN A 164 7.40 -30.08 -8.50
CA GLN A 164 8.09 -31.16 -9.20
C GLN A 164 8.66 -32.23 -8.25
N SER A 165 8.82 -31.88 -6.98
CA SER A 165 9.41 -32.77 -5.96
C SER A 165 8.35 -33.51 -5.13
N ALA A 166 7.07 -33.21 -5.32
CA ALA A 166 5.93 -33.80 -4.61
C ALA A 166 5.20 -34.84 -5.45
#